data_9a8b5c2276aadf056d720fb691d3a072
#
_entry.id   9a8b5c2276aadf056d720fb691d3a072
#
_cell.length_a   1.000
_cell.length_b   1.000
_cell.length_c   1.000
_cell.angle_alpha   90.00
_cell.angle_beta   90.00
_cell.angle_gamma   90.00
#
_symmetry.space_group_name_H-M   'P 1'
#
loop_
_entity.id
_entity.type
_entity.pdbx_description
1 polymer ?
#
loop_
_entity_poly.entity_id
_entity_poly.type
_entity_poly.pdbx_seq_one_letter_code
_entity_poly.pdbx_strand_id
1 'polypeptide(L)'
;MSKIILTGDRPTGKLHIGHYVGSLRRRVELQNSGEYDKIFIMIADAQALTDNADNPQKIRDNIIEVALDYMACGLDPAKSTLFIQSQIPELCELSFYYMNLVTVSRLQRNPTVKSEIQMRNFETSIPVGFFTYPISQAADITAFKATTVPVGEDQLPMLEQAREIV
;
A
#
# COMPACT_ATOMS: atom_id res chain seq x y z
N MET A 1 13.57 -1.99 -20.26
CA MET A 1 13.25 -2.31 -18.85
C MET A 1 11.74 -2.43 -18.75
N SER A 2 11.22 -3.49 -18.13
CA SER A 2 9.77 -3.70 -18.04
C SER A 2 9.12 -2.58 -17.22
N LYS A 3 8.00 -2.05 -17.72
CA LYS A 3 7.22 -1.03 -17.02
C LYS A 3 6.15 -1.71 -16.15
N ILE A 4 6.29 -1.62 -14.85
CA ILE A 4 5.44 -2.32 -13.88
C ILE A 4 4.78 -1.31 -12.95
N ILE A 5 3.45 -1.38 -12.85
CA ILE A 5 2.68 -0.63 -11.85
C ILE A 5 2.44 -1.52 -10.63
N LEU A 6 2.61 -0.94 -9.44
CA LEU A 6 2.04 -1.43 -8.20
C LEU A 6 1.18 -0.34 -7.58
N THR A 7 -0.03 -0.67 -7.19
CA THR A 7 -0.95 0.22 -6.47
C THR A 7 -1.88 -0.62 -5.61
N GLY A 8 -2.60 0.00 -4.68
CA GLY A 8 -3.54 -0.73 -3.84
C GLY A 8 -4.21 0.15 -2.81
N ASP A 9 -5.16 -0.40 -2.08
CA ASP A 9 -5.84 0.25 -0.98
C ASP A 9 -5.94 -0.69 0.22
N ARG A 10 -6.04 -0.11 1.40
CA ARG A 10 -6.30 -0.85 2.64
C ARG A 10 -7.79 -1.16 2.76
N PRO A 11 -8.21 -2.41 3.03
CA PRO A 11 -9.62 -2.78 3.15
C PRO A 11 -10.19 -2.38 4.52
N THR A 12 -10.16 -1.08 4.84
CA THR A 12 -10.66 -0.53 6.10
C THR A 12 -12.13 -0.14 6.07
N GLY A 13 -12.79 -0.31 4.93
CA GLY A 13 -14.20 -0.02 4.64
C GLY A 13 -14.45 -0.08 3.14
N LYS A 14 -15.73 0.10 2.75
CA LYS A 14 -16.10 0.21 1.34
C LYS A 14 -15.45 1.45 0.72
N LEU A 15 -15.09 1.34 -0.56
CA LEU A 15 -14.59 2.48 -1.29
C LEU A 15 -15.73 3.49 -1.57
N HIS A 16 -15.38 4.75 -1.67
CA HIS A 16 -16.34 5.82 -1.91
C HIS A 16 -15.88 6.71 -3.08
N ILE A 17 -16.72 7.67 -3.48
CA ILE A 17 -16.45 8.54 -4.62
C ILE A 17 -15.08 9.23 -4.57
N GLY A 18 -14.57 9.55 -3.39
CA GLY A 18 -13.24 10.11 -3.21
C GLY A 18 -12.13 9.17 -3.67
N HIS A 19 -12.25 7.85 -3.39
CA HIS A 19 -11.31 6.85 -3.90
C HIS A 19 -11.40 6.74 -5.44
N TYR A 20 -12.62 6.79 -5.98
CA TYR A 20 -12.81 6.74 -7.42
C TYR A 20 -12.13 7.92 -8.12
N VAL A 21 -12.43 9.14 -7.71
CA VAL A 21 -11.88 10.36 -8.33
C VAL A 21 -10.39 10.51 -8.08
N GLY A 22 -9.95 10.23 -6.85
CA GLY A 22 -8.56 10.42 -6.44
C GLY A 22 -7.59 9.35 -6.97
N SER A 23 -8.08 8.14 -7.26
CA SER A 23 -7.20 7.01 -7.51
C SER A 23 -7.72 6.02 -8.57
N LEU A 24 -8.93 5.44 -8.38
CA LEU A 24 -9.37 4.30 -9.20
C LEU A 24 -9.54 4.65 -10.67
N ARG A 25 -10.12 5.82 -10.98
CA ARG A 25 -10.25 6.29 -12.36
C ARG A 25 -8.90 6.31 -13.06
N ARG A 26 -7.87 6.82 -12.40
CA ARG A 26 -6.51 6.88 -12.97
C ARG A 26 -5.92 5.49 -13.16
N ARG A 27 -6.17 4.55 -12.25
CA ARG A 27 -5.73 3.15 -12.39
C ARG A 27 -6.36 2.49 -13.61
N VAL A 28 -7.65 2.69 -13.85
CA VAL A 28 -8.36 2.17 -15.04
C VAL A 28 -7.81 2.81 -16.33
N GLU A 29 -7.53 4.11 -16.34
CA GLU A 29 -6.85 4.77 -17.46
C GLU A 29 -5.50 4.14 -17.76
N LEU A 30 -4.66 3.96 -16.73
CA LEU A 30 -3.34 3.34 -16.87
C LEU A 30 -3.44 1.88 -17.34
N GLN A 31 -4.41 1.11 -16.82
CA GLN A 31 -4.69 -0.25 -17.27
C GLN A 31 -4.99 -0.31 -18.77
N ASN A 32 -5.76 0.64 -19.27
CA ASN A 32 -6.22 0.65 -20.66
C ASN A 32 -5.27 1.40 -21.61
N SER A 33 -4.21 2.03 -21.09
CA SER A 33 -3.26 2.79 -21.91
C SER A 33 -2.38 1.89 -22.80
N GLY A 34 -2.16 0.64 -22.39
CA GLY A 34 -1.23 -0.27 -23.07
C GLY A 34 0.26 0.08 -22.87
N GLU A 35 0.57 1.03 -21.96
CA GLU A 35 1.94 1.50 -21.73
C GLU A 35 2.74 0.61 -20.75
N TYR A 36 2.07 -0.27 -20.02
CA TYR A 36 2.64 -1.05 -18.93
C TYR A 36 2.59 -2.55 -19.24
N ASP A 37 3.69 -3.24 -19.00
CA ASP A 37 3.80 -4.66 -19.21
C ASP A 37 3.06 -5.48 -18.14
N LYS A 38 3.02 -4.96 -16.91
CA LYS A 38 2.33 -5.58 -15.77
C LYS A 38 1.70 -4.52 -14.87
N ILE A 39 0.53 -4.85 -14.35
CA ILE A 39 -0.20 -4.02 -13.39
C ILE A 39 -0.62 -4.91 -12.24
N PHE A 40 -0.10 -4.59 -11.06
CA PHE A 40 -0.42 -5.25 -9.80
C PHE A 40 -1.28 -4.33 -8.93
N ILE A 41 -2.41 -4.85 -8.48
CA ILE A 41 -3.37 -4.12 -7.66
C ILE A 41 -3.55 -4.89 -6.35
N MET A 42 -3.02 -4.33 -5.29
CA MET A 42 -2.96 -4.95 -3.98
C MET A 42 -4.16 -4.56 -3.11
N ILE A 43 -4.75 -5.54 -2.46
CA ILE A 43 -5.60 -5.31 -1.29
C ILE A 43 -4.69 -5.46 -0.07
N ALA A 44 -4.34 -4.33 0.54
CA ALA A 44 -3.31 -4.24 1.57
C ALA A 44 -3.89 -4.55 2.97
N ASP A 45 -4.31 -5.78 3.18
CA ASP A 45 -4.95 -6.25 4.40
C ASP A 45 -3.99 -6.33 5.60
N ALA A 46 -2.77 -6.79 5.40
CA ALA A 46 -1.75 -6.79 6.44
C ALA A 46 -1.37 -5.37 6.85
N GLN A 47 -1.23 -4.46 5.89
CA GLN A 47 -1.00 -3.03 6.15
C GLN A 47 -2.16 -2.40 6.91
N ALA A 48 -3.41 -2.81 6.63
CA ALA A 48 -4.59 -2.30 7.33
C ALA A 48 -4.62 -2.64 8.81
N LEU A 49 -3.99 -3.76 9.22
CA LEU A 49 -3.91 -4.17 10.63
C LEU A 49 -3.01 -3.26 11.47
N THR A 50 -2.13 -2.48 10.87
CA THR A 50 -1.20 -1.61 11.62
C THR A 50 -1.91 -0.57 12.49
N ASP A 51 -3.13 -0.21 12.12
CA ASP A 51 -3.97 0.77 12.82
C ASP A 51 -5.44 0.29 13.05
N ASN A 52 -5.72 -0.99 12.78
CA ASN A 52 -7.02 -1.65 13.02
C ASN A 52 -6.82 -3.04 13.65
N ALA A 53 -5.78 -3.22 14.47
CA ALA A 53 -5.49 -4.50 15.10
C ALA A 53 -6.55 -4.93 16.14
N ASP A 54 -7.31 -4.00 16.66
CA ASP A 54 -8.43 -4.20 17.58
C ASP A 54 -9.67 -4.80 16.89
N ASN A 55 -9.78 -4.68 15.57
CA ASN A 55 -10.91 -5.20 14.81
C ASN A 55 -10.48 -5.89 13.49
N PRO A 56 -9.78 -7.04 13.57
CA PRO A 56 -9.31 -7.74 12.37
C PRO A 56 -10.46 -8.31 11.51
N GLN A 57 -11.63 -8.54 12.10
CA GLN A 57 -12.80 -9.02 11.35
C GLN A 57 -13.27 -7.96 10.35
N LYS A 58 -13.27 -6.70 10.72
CA LYS A 58 -13.55 -5.58 9.80
C LYS A 58 -12.69 -5.64 8.54
N ILE A 59 -11.39 -5.92 8.70
CA ILE A 59 -10.48 -6.02 7.55
C ILE A 59 -10.85 -7.20 6.66
N ARG A 60 -11.11 -8.38 7.24
CA ARG A 60 -11.52 -9.59 6.48
C ARG A 60 -12.80 -9.36 5.69
N ASP A 61 -13.80 -8.76 6.31
CA ASP A 61 -15.10 -8.50 5.67
C ASP A 61 -14.98 -7.53 4.49
N ASN A 62 -14.04 -6.59 4.56
CA ASN A 62 -13.85 -5.58 3.52
C ASN A 62 -12.91 -6.01 2.38
N ILE A 63 -12.19 -7.12 2.47
CA ILE A 63 -11.35 -7.63 1.36
C ILE A 63 -12.20 -7.86 0.10
N ILE A 64 -13.31 -8.58 0.25
CA ILE A 64 -14.20 -8.88 -0.88
C ILE A 64 -14.92 -7.63 -1.36
N GLU A 65 -15.38 -6.76 -0.45
CA GLU A 65 -16.03 -5.49 -0.81
C GLU A 65 -15.10 -4.60 -1.67
N VAL A 66 -13.84 -4.45 -1.26
CA VAL A 66 -12.85 -3.67 -2.03
C VAL A 66 -12.56 -4.31 -3.39
N ALA A 67 -12.47 -5.65 -3.47
CA ALA A 67 -12.29 -6.35 -4.74
C ALA A 67 -13.48 -6.11 -5.68
N LEU A 68 -14.71 -6.16 -5.16
CA LEU A 68 -15.93 -5.88 -5.93
C LEU A 68 -15.95 -4.42 -6.41
N ASP A 69 -15.61 -3.48 -5.56
CA ASP A 69 -15.52 -2.06 -5.90
C ASP A 69 -14.48 -1.80 -7.01
N TYR A 70 -13.33 -2.48 -6.96
CA TYR A 70 -12.32 -2.41 -8.01
C TYR A 70 -12.87 -2.83 -9.38
N MET A 71 -13.52 -3.99 -9.43
CA MET A 71 -14.11 -4.51 -10.66
C MET A 71 -15.27 -3.63 -11.14
N ALA A 72 -16.12 -3.16 -10.24
CA ALA A 72 -17.23 -2.25 -10.56
C ALA A 72 -16.75 -0.90 -11.14
N CYS A 73 -15.56 -0.43 -10.72
CA CYS A 73 -14.93 0.76 -11.26
C CYS A 73 -14.23 0.54 -12.62
N GLY A 74 -14.12 -0.70 -13.10
CA GLY A 74 -13.55 -1.03 -14.40
C GLY A 74 -12.13 -1.60 -14.37
N LEU A 75 -11.61 -1.99 -13.20
CA LEU A 75 -10.39 -2.77 -13.15
C LEU A 75 -10.69 -4.21 -13.61
N ASP A 76 -9.96 -4.67 -14.62
CA ASP A 76 -10.19 -5.93 -15.31
C ASP A 76 -9.14 -6.97 -14.90
N PRO A 77 -9.55 -8.09 -14.26
CA PRO A 77 -8.62 -9.16 -13.87
C PRO A 77 -7.90 -9.85 -15.04
N ALA A 78 -8.40 -9.67 -16.27
CA ALA A 78 -7.71 -10.17 -17.47
C ALA A 78 -6.51 -9.28 -17.88
N LYS A 79 -6.48 -8.03 -17.42
CA LYS A 79 -5.45 -7.02 -17.72
C LYS A 79 -4.54 -6.71 -16.54
N SER A 80 -5.07 -6.83 -15.33
CA SER A 80 -4.39 -6.49 -14.07
C SER A 80 -4.43 -7.66 -13.12
N THR A 81 -3.35 -7.88 -12.37
CA THR A 81 -3.30 -8.89 -11.32
C THR A 81 -3.80 -8.28 -10.01
N LEU A 82 -5.00 -8.70 -9.57
CA LEU A 82 -5.50 -8.37 -8.24
C LEU A 82 -5.00 -9.43 -7.24
N PHE A 83 -4.50 -8.98 -6.09
CA PHE A 83 -4.02 -9.90 -5.07
C PHE A 83 -4.21 -9.33 -3.66
N ILE A 84 -4.19 -10.23 -2.68
CA ILE A 84 -4.28 -9.89 -1.25
C ILE A 84 -2.86 -9.95 -0.67
N GLN A 85 -2.44 -8.90 0.01
CA GLN A 85 -1.08 -8.74 0.53
C GLN A 85 -0.66 -9.91 1.44
N SER A 86 -1.53 -10.33 2.38
CA SER A 86 -1.24 -11.42 3.32
C SER A 86 -1.11 -12.80 2.67
N GLN A 87 -1.50 -12.95 1.41
CA GLN A 87 -1.32 -14.19 0.65
C GLN A 87 0.08 -14.33 0.03
N ILE A 88 0.95 -13.33 0.22
CA ILE A 88 2.33 -13.31 -0.24
C ILE A 88 3.25 -13.15 0.97
N PRO A 89 3.55 -14.23 1.69
CA PRO A 89 4.34 -14.18 2.93
C PRO A 89 5.76 -13.64 2.71
N GLU A 90 6.30 -13.72 1.51
CA GLU A 90 7.60 -13.18 1.13
C GLU A 90 7.70 -11.66 1.34
N LEU A 91 6.58 -10.94 1.31
CA LEU A 91 6.55 -9.50 1.63
C LEU A 91 6.90 -9.24 3.09
N CYS A 92 6.44 -10.10 3.99
CA CYS A 92 6.80 -10.02 5.41
C CYS A 92 8.28 -10.38 5.62
N GLU A 93 8.78 -11.39 4.94
CA GLU A 93 10.18 -11.80 4.98
C GLU A 93 11.08 -10.66 4.49
N LEU A 94 10.77 -10.06 3.33
CA LEU A 94 11.52 -8.94 2.79
C LEU A 94 11.49 -7.72 3.71
N SER A 95 10.33 -7.44 4.32
CA SER A 95 10.18 -6.38 5.31
C SER A 95 11.12 -6.57 6.50
N PHE A 96 11.26 -7.81 6.98
CA PHE A 96 12.17 -8.13 8.07
C PHE A 96 13.64 -7.87 7.67
N TYR A 97 14.06 -8.22 6.47
CA TYR A 97 15.39 -7.88 5.97
C TYR A 97 15.61 -6.37 5.92
N TYR A 98 14.64 -5.62 5.41
CA TYR A 98 14.72 -4.17 5.31
C TYR A 98 14.74 -3.45 6.66
N MET A 99 14.13 -4.03 7.70
CA MET A 99 14.22 -3.51 9.08
C MET A 99 15.67 -3.42 9.60
N ASN A 100 16.59 -4.22 9.04
CA ASN A 100 18.00 -4.15 9.39
C ASN A 100 18.76 -3.03 8.67
N LEU A 101 18.15 -2.40 7.66
CA LEU A 101 18.75 -1.34 6.86
C LEU A 101 18.25 0.06 7.25
N VAL A 102 17.15 0.14 8.02
CA VAL A 102 16.50 1.40 8.39
C VAL A 102 16.61 1.66 9.88
N THR A 103 17.05 2.84 10.27
CA THR A 103 17.12 3.22 11.68
C THR A 103 15.82 3.80 12.21
N VAL A 104 15.56 3.64 13.51
CA VAL A 104 14.44 4.31 14.22
C VAL A 104 14.45 5.80 13.98
N SER A 105 15.62 6.45 14.04
CA SER A 105 15.74 7.89 13.78
C SER A 105 15.34 8.29 12.36
N ARG A 106 15.53 7.41 11.36
CA ARG A 106 15.09 7.67 9.99
C ARG A 106 13.56 7.65 9.89
N LEU A 107 12.91 6.65 10.50
CA LEU A 107 11.46 6.57 10.56
C LEU A 107 10.85 7.77 11.30
N GLN A 108 11.42 8.15 12.44
CA GLN A 108 10.96 9.31 13.20
C GLN A 108 11.03 10.64 12.43
N ARG A 109 11.93 10.76 11.47
CA ARG A 109 12.06 11.97 10.63
C ARG A 109 11.13 11.98 9.42
N ASN A 110 10.48 10.86 9.08
CA ASN A 110 9.57 10.79 7.95
C ASN A 110 8.34 11.71 8.19
N PRO A 111 8.07 12.71 7.32
CA PRO A 111 6.98 13.67 7.55
C PRO A 111 5.61 13.02 7.60
N THR A 112 5.36 12.02 6.75
CA THR A 112 4.07 11.31 6.71
C THR A 112 3.84 10.55 8.00
N VAL A 113 4.83 9.81 8.50
CA VAL A 113 4.75 9.10 9.79
C VAL A 113 4.46 10.05 10.93
N LYS A 114 5.15 11.21 10.96
CA LYS A 114 4.91 12.24 12.00
C LYS A 114 3.48 12.76 11.99
N SER A 115 2.97 13.15 10.83
CA SER A 115 1.62 13.70 10.71
C SER A 115 0.55 12.66 11.07
N GLU A 116 0.75 11.42 10.67
CA GLU A 116 -0.20 10.33 10.97
C GLU A 116 -0.20 9.97 12.46
N ILE A 117 0.95 9.95 13.14
CA ILE A 117 1.04 9.75 14.60
C ILE A 117 0.23 10.83 15.33
N GLN A 118 0.36 12.09 14.91
CA GLN A 118 -0.39 13.20 15.49
C GLN A 118 -1.90 13.08 15.24
N MET A 119 -2.31 12.79 14.01
CA MET A 119 -3.73 12.65 13.65
C MET A 119 -4.42 11.51 14.39
N ARG A 120 -3.69 10.44 14.73
CA ARG A 120 -4.24 9.28 15.43
C ARG A 120 -4.15 9.35 16.94
N ASN A 121 -3.57 10.42 17.49
CA ASN A 121 -3.38 10.61 18.93
C ASN A 121 -2.64 9.43 19.62
N PHE A 122 -1.68 8.82 18.94
CA PHE A 122 -0.89 7.72 19.53
C PHE A 122 0.04 8.21 20.64
N GLU A 123 0.35 9.52 20.68
CA GLU A 123 1.22 10.15 21.68
C GLU A 123 2.52 9.36 21.94
N THR A 124 2.60 8.71 23.09
CA THR A 124 3.76 7.90 23.49
C THR A 124 3.57 6.39 23.24
N SER A 125 2.35 5.96 22.90
CA SER A 125 2.01 4.53 22.73
C SER A 125 1.79 4.19 21.25
N ILE A 126 2.86 4.26 20.45
CA ILE A 126 2.81 3.99 19.02
C ILE A 126 2.96 2.48 18.79
N PRO A 127 2.00 1.81 18.11
CA PRO A 127 2.16 0.41 17.73
C PRO A 127 3.38 0.22 16.82
N VAL A 128 4.19 -0.82 17.08
CA VAL A 128 5.42 -1.08 16.31
C VAL A 128 5.08 -1.28 14.83
N GLY A 129 4.03 -2.04 14.50
CA GLY A 129 3.60 -2.24 13.12
C GLY A 129 3.26 -0.93 12.42
N PHE A 130 2.57 -0.01 13.12
CA PHE A 130 2.29 1.32 12.61
C PHE A 130 3.57 2.13 12.40
N PHE A 131 4.51 2.06 13.32
CA PHE A 131 5.77 2.80 13.22
C PHE A 131 6.66 2.31 12.08
N THR A 132 6.62 1.01 11.78
CA THR A 132 7.48 0.35 10.78
C THR A 132 6.81 0.16 9.41
N TYR A 133 5.54 0.56 9.21
CA TYR A 133 4.86 0.36 7.93
C TYR A 133 5.58 0.95 6.70
N PRO A 134 6.38 2.04 6.80
CA PRO A 134 7.11 2.53 5.63
C PRO A 134 8.13 1.51 5.10
N ILE A 135 8.62 0.63 5.96
CA ILE A 135 9.54 -0.46 5.59
C ILE A 135 8.78 -1.55 4.83
N SER A 136 7.61 -1.97 5.35
CA SER A 136 6.78 -2.95 4.65
C SER A 136 6.26 -2.42 3.30
N GLN A 137 5.92 -1.13 3.21
CA GLN A 137 5.55 -0.52 1.94
C GLN A 137 6.72 -0.52 0.93
N ALA A 138 7.95 -0.31 1.38
CA ALA A 138 9.13 -0.45 0.53
C ALA A 138 9.31 -1.90 0.04
N ALA A 139 9.04 -2.89 0.90
CA ALA A 139 9.07 -4.29 0.52
C ALA A 139 8.00 -4.61 -0.53
N ASP A 140 6.76 -4.12 -0.36
CA ASP A 140 5.70 -4.26 -1.35
C ASP A 140 6.14 -3.75 -2.74
N ILE A 141 6.70 -2.55 -2.78
CA ILE A 141 7.12 -1.90 -4.03
C ILE A 141 8.25 -2.68 -4.72
N THR A 142 9.25 -3.06 -3.97
CA THR A 142 10.49 -3.62 -4.53
C THR A 142 10.38 -5.10 -4.87
N ALA A 143 9.57 -5.88 -4.14
CA ALA A 143 9.31 -7.29 -4.44
C ALA A 143 8.75 -7.49 -5.87
N PHE A 144 7.88 -6.59 -6.29
CA PHE A 144 7.30 -6.62 -7.65
C PHE A 144 8.15 -5.89 -8.69
N LYS A 145 9.29 -5.31 -8.29
CA LYS A 145 10.13 -4.46 -9.16
C LYS A 145 9.33 -3.34 -9.82
N ALA A 146 8.41 -2.74 -9.06
CA ALA A 146 7.54 -1.69 -9.56
C ALA A 146 8.35 -0.48 -10.02
N THR A 147 8.11 -0.04 -11.26
CA THR A 147 8.73 1.16 -11.85
C THR A 147 7.83 2.38 -11.70
N THR A 148 6.56 2.15 -11.40
CA THR A 148 5.54 3.20 -11.25
C THR A 148 4.61 2.85 -10.09
N VAL A 149 4.49 3.78 -9.16
CA VAL A 149 3.58 3.68 -8.01
C VAL A 149 2.73 4.94 -7.98
N PRO A 150 1.50 4.91 -8.51
CA PRO A 150 0.60 6.05 -8.47
C PRO A 150 0.18 6.36 -7.03
N VAL A 151 0.53 7.53 -6.53
CA VAL A 151 0.27 7.96 -5.15
C VAL A 151 -0.14 9.43 -5.09
N GLY A 152 -0.76 9.84 -4.00
CA GLY A 152 -0.93 11.25 -3.65
C GLY A 152 0.38 11.88 -3.16
N GLU A 153 0.43 13.20 -3.10
CA GLU A 153 1.61 13.95 -2.66
C GLU A 153 2.06 13.58 -1.22
N ASP A 154 1.11 13.26 -0.37
CA ASP A 154 1.34 12.83 1.01
C ASP A 154 2.16 11.54 1.12
N GLN A 155 2.19 10.72 0.06
CA GLN A 155 2.93 9.46 0.01
C GLN A 155 4.32 9.58 -0.64
N LEU A 156 4.70 10.73 -1.16
CA LEU A 156 6.03 10.92 -1.76
C LEU A 156 7.18 10.60 -0.79
N PRO A 157 7.13 10.98 0.51
CA PRO A 157 8.17 10.60 1.47
C PRO A 157 8.34 9.08 1.66
N MET A 158 7.29 8.30 1.40
CA MET A 158 7.37 6.83 1.43
C MET A 158 8.12 6.27 0.23
N LEU A 159 7.88 6.85 -0.96
CA LEU A 159 8.62 6.47 -2.17
C LEU A 159 10.10 6.83 -2.07
N GLU A 160 10.41 7.99 -1.48
CA GLU A 160 11.80 8.38 -1.20
C GLU A 160 12.48 7.38 -0.26
N GLN A 161 11.80 6.99 0.81
CA GLN A 161 12.33 5.99 1.73
C GLN A 161 12.53 4.62 1.06
N ALA A 162 11.61 4.20 0.18
CA ALA A 162 11.79 2.97 -0.58
C ALA A 162 13.05 3.03 -1.49
N ARG A 163 13.31 4.18 -2.11
CA ARG A 163 14.52 4.41 -2.94
C ARG A 163 15.82 4.44 -2.13
N GLU A 164 15.76 4.82 -0.87
CA GLU A 164 16.94 4.83 0.02
C GLU A 164 17.35 3.43 0.47
N ILE A 165 16.42 2.48 0.47
CA ILE A 165 16.64 1.10 0.93
C ILE A 165 17.32 0.25 -0.17
N VAL A 166 17.05 0.53 -1.45
CA VAL A 166 17.46 -0.29 -2.60
C VAL A 166 18.46 0.38 -3.54
#